data_500d3825e02320a0bdfdd0518e079500
#
_entry.id   500d3825e02320a0bdfdd0518e079500
#
_cell.length_a   1.000
_cell.length_b   1.000
_cell.length_c   1.000
_cell.angle_alpha   90.00
_cell.angle_beta   90.00
_cell.angle_gamma   90.00
#
_symmetry.space_group_name_H-M   'P 1'
#
loop_
_entity.id
_entity.type
_entity.pdbx_description
1 polymer ?
#
loop_
_entity_poly.entity_id
_entity_poly.type
_entity_poly.pdbx_seq_one_letter_code
_entity_poly.pdbx_strand_id
1 'polypeptide(L)'
;TLNGAFNEMANFNGMAALETPEFMLSKMDEFGSPESYNHYAVGWAWAMDTPYQWTKQVASHWGGTRNGTIVHWPTGIQEQGGLRTQFCHVIDVAPTILEAAGLPEPIQVNGVTQSPMEGASMLYSFNQADEPERHEVQYFEMFGNRGIYYKGWSAVTKHRTPWQMVGQKMVAFGDDIWELYDGSKDWSQAHDLSKEMPDLLHKLQRQFLIEATQYNALPLDDRQVERLLPQTAGRPTLIQGDSQQFFPGMGRLSESSVVSIKNKSFSVTAEVEMGSQPANGVIIAQGGKFGGWSVYAKDGKLKFTYNVLGIHEFPT
;
A
#
# COMPACT_ATOMS: atom_id res chain seq x y z
N THR A 1 4.92 -7.65 -10.82
CA THR A 1 4.87 -8.43 -12.09
C THR A 1 5.88 -9.58 -12.08
N LEU A 2 5.63 -10.65 -12.85
CA LEU A 2 6.54 -11.80 -12.90
C LEU A 2 7.91 -11.40 -13.50
N ASN A 3 7.88 -10.69 -14.61
CA ASN A 3 9.06 -10.33 -15.39
C ASN A 3 9.54 -8.88 -15.23
N GLY A 4 8.91 -8.11 -14.35
CA GLY A 4 9.10 -6.68 -14.29
C GLY A 4 8.20 -5.92 -15.26
N ALA A 5 8.29 -4.60 -15.26
CA ALA A 5 7.55 -3.71 -16.15
C ALA A 5 8.31 -2.40 -16.35
N PHE A 6 8.23 -1.83 -17.53
CA PHE A 6 8.65 -0.46 -17.78
C PHE A 6 7.53 0.53 -17.34
N ASN A 7 6.27 0.19 -17.62
CA ASN A 7 5.11 0.92 -17.19
C ASN A 7 4.11 0.00 -16.46
N GLU A 8 4.11 0.04 -15.15
CA GLU A 8 3.23 -0.79 -14.30
C GLU A 8 1.74 -0.56 -14.62
N MET A 9 1.35 0.63 -15.08
CA MET A 9 -0.03 0.92 -15.46
C MET A 9 -0.49 0.08 -16.67
N ALA A 10 0.42 -0.23 -17.61
CA ALA A 10 0.11 -1.16 -18.70
C ALA A 10 -0.23 -2.55 -18.17
N ASN A 11 0.52 -3.02 -17.18
CA ASN A 11 0.23 -4.30 -16.52
C ASN A 11 -1.11 -4.31 -15.80
N PHE A 12 -1.44 -3.27 -15.04
CA PHE A 12 -2.73 -3.15 -14.34
C PHE A 12 -3.93 -3.11 -15.30
N ASN A 13 -3.74 -2.61 -16.51
CA ASN A 13 -4.78 -2.59 -17.52
C ASN A 13 -4.78 -3.82 -18.44
N GLY A 14 -4.09 -4.89 -18.07
CA GLY A 14 -4.07 -6.14 -18.82
C GLY A 14 -3.24 -6.10 -20.10
N MET A 15 -2.39 -5.09 -20.27
CA MET A 15 -1.59 -4.85 -21.48
C MET A 15 -0.12 -5.25 -21.31
N ALA A 16 0.19 -6.11 -20.34
CA ALA A 16 1.55 -6.57 -20.06
C ALA A 16 2.27 -7.18 -21.28
N ALA A 17 1.52 -7.77 -22.20
CA ALA A 17 2.07 -8.37 -23.41
C ALA A 17 2.70 -7.34 -24.39
N LEU A 18 2.41 -6.05 -24.24
CA LEU A 18 3.06 -4.99 -25.03
C LEU A 18 4.52 -4.73 -24.59
N GLU A 19 4.87 -5.11 -23.37
CA GLU A 19 6.21 -4.95 -22.82
C GLU A 19 7.01 -6.24 -23.01
N THR A 20 7.37 -6.51 -24.29
CA THR A 20 8.23 -7.65 -24.64
C THR A 20 9.64 -7.47 -24.10
N PRO A 21 10.46 -8.53 -23.97
CA PRO A 21 11.86 -8.40 -23.58
C PRO A 21 12.64 -7.43 -24.48
N GLU A 22 12.38 -7.43 -25.80
CA GLU A 22 13.02 -6.53 -26.75
C GLU A 22 12.64 -5.07 -26.50
N PHE A 23 11.36 -4.80 -26.21
CA PHE A 23 10.89 -3.48 -25.81
C PHE A 23 11.60 -3.04 -24.51
N MET A 24 11.61 -3.90 -23.49
CA MET A 24 12.25 -3.61 -22.20
C MET A 24 13.74 -3.31 -22.35
N LEU A 25 14.45 -4.08 -23.18
CA LEU A 25 15.88 -3.85 -23.48
C LEU A 25 16.09 -2.52 -24.23
N SER A 26 15.21 -2.15 -25.15
CA SER A 26 15.30 -0.86 -25.86
C SER A 26 15.11 0.34 -24.94
N LYS A 27 14.53 0.14 -23.75
CA LYS A 27 14.23 1.16 -22.75
C LYS A 27 15.16 1.13 -21.53
N MET A 28 16.24 0.35 -21.57
CA MET A 28 17.11 0.13 -20.41
C MET A 28 17.61 1.42 -19.77
N ASP A 29 18.02 2.39 -20.57
CA ASP A 29 18.55 3.67 -20.08
C ASP A 29 17.48 4.59 -19.49
N GLU A 30 16.21 4.28 -19.73
CA GLU A 30 15.08 5.05 -19.23
C GLU A 30 14.52 4.48 -17.92
N PHE A 31 14.93 3.28 -17.48
CA PHE A 31 14.46 2.70 -16.22
C PHE A 31 14.87 3.55 -15.02
N GLY A 32 13.90 3.86 -14.16
CA GLY A 32 14.10 4.72 -13.00
C GLY A 32 14.10 6.22 -13.32
N SER A 33 14.01 6.62 -14.58
CA SER A 33 13.86 8.00 -15.02
C SER A 33 12.40 8.46 -14.89
N PRO A 34 12.11 9.77 -15.04
CA PRO A 34 10.73 10.27 -15.12
C PRO A 34 9.91 9.69 -16.28
N GLU A 35 10.56 9.05 -17.26
CA GLU A 35 9.90 8.44 -18.42
C GLU A 35 9.32 7.05 -18.10
N SER A 36 9.77 6.42 -17.00
CA SER A 36 9.32 5.10 -16.60
C SER A 36 8.42 5.16 -15.36
N TYR A 37 7.48 4.23 -15.27
CA TYR A 37 6.79 3.87 -14.04
C TYR A 37 7.04 2.38 -13.79
N ASN A 38 8.31 2.09 -13.54
CA ASN A 38 8.84 0.75 -13.61
C ASN A 38 8.58 -0.08 -12.36
N HIS A 39 8.57 -1.39 -12.57
CA HIS A 39 8.49 -2.38 -11.51
C HIS A 39 9.50 -3.50 -11.79
N TYR A 40 10.29 -3.89 -10.80
CA TYR A 40 11.24 -4.98 -10.96
C TYR A 40 10.55 -6.37 -10.90
N ALA A 41 11.22 -7.37 -11.48
CA ALA A 41 10.73 -8.73 -11.55
C ALA A 41 10.64 -9.39 -10.16
N VAL A 42 9.71 -10.34 -9.99
CA VAL A 42 9.50 -11.04 -8.72
C VAL A 42 10.74 -11.78 -8.20
N GLY A 43 11.60 -12.27 -9.11
CA GLY A 43 12.87 -12.90 -8.72
C GLY A 43 13.82 -11.95 -8.00
N TRP A 44 13.86 -10.67 -8.39
CA TRP A 44 14.62 -9.65 -7.67
C TRP A 44 13.98 -9.30 -6.32
N ALA A 45 12.63 -9.25 -6.25
CA ALA A 45 11.95 -9.05 -4.98
C ALA A 45 12.35 -10.13 -3.99
N TRP A 46 12.31 -11.39 -4.42
CA TRP A 46 12.69 -12.51 -3.56
C TRP A 46 14.18 -12.48 -3.18
N ALA A 47 15.08 -12.20 -4.12
CA ALA A 47 16.50 -12.11 -3.83
C ALA A 47 16.81 -11.05 -2.77
N MET A 48 16.09 -9.92 -2.78
CA MET A 48 16.27 -8.83 -1.82
C MET A 48 15.59 -9.10 -0.47
N ASP A 49 14.54 -9.91 -0.43
CA ASP A 49 13.84 -10.29 0.81
C ASP A 49 14.51 -11.47 1.52
N THR A 50 15.39 -12.21 0.84
CA THR A 50 16.12 -13.36 1.41
C THR A 50 16.88 -12.94 2.68
N PRO A 51 16.82 -13.73 3.77
CA PRO A 51 16.30 -15.10 3.86
C PRO A 51 14.83 -15.23 4.23
N TYR A 52 14.06 -14.15 4.28
CA TYR A 52 12.65 -14.21 4.63
C TYR A 52 11.83 -14.89 3.55
N GLN A 53 10.80 -15.61 3.97
CA GLN A 53 9.87 -16.25 3.04
C GLN A 53 8.91 -15.22 2.43
N TRP A 54 8.57 -15.43 1.16
CA TRP A 54 7.62 -14.65 0.38
C TRP A 54 8.08 -13.21 0.10
N THR A 55 7.15 -12.34 -0.24
CA THR A 55 7.43 -10.98 -0.68
C THR A 55 6.19 -10.09 -0.49
N LYS A 56 6.25 -8.84 -0.93
CA LYS A 56 5.15 -7.85 -0.93
C LYS A 56 3.80 -8.49 -1.24
N GLN A 57 2.76 -8.10 -0.49
CA GLN A 57 1.37 -8.56 -0.52
C GLN A 57 1.12 -9.92 0.16
N VAL A 58 2.15 -10.70 0.45
CA VAL A 58 1.99 -11.90 1.28
C VAL A 58 2.16 -11.49 2.73
N ALA A 59 1.16 -10.76 3.26
CA ALA A 59 1.20 -10.12 4.58
C ALA A 59 1.07 -11.11 5.75
N SER A 60 1.39 -12.36 5.52
CA SER A 60 1.52 -13.40 6.53
C SER A 60 2.96 -13.54 6.99
N HIS A 61 3.88 -13.67 6.07
CA HIS A 61 5.29 -13.96 6.34
C HIS A 61 6.16 -12.70 6.31
N TRP A 62 7.34 -12.80 6.87
CA TRP A 62 8.22 -11.66 7.07
C TRP A 62 8.79 -11.07 5.78
N GLY A 63 8.91 -11.80 4.69
CA GLY A 63 9.23 -11.23 3.38
C GLY A 63 8.15 -10.26 2.87
N GLY A 64 6.91 -10.37 3.38
CA GLY A 64 5.82 -9.45 3.07
C GLY A 64 5.59 -8.35 4.11
N THR A 65 6.12 -8.48 5.33
CA THR A 65 5.80 -7.59 6.46
C THR A 65 7.01 -6.99 7.17
N ARG A 66 8.18 -7.63 7.14
CA ARG A 66 9.36 -7.17 7.88
C ARG A 66 10.24 -6.27 7.03
N ASN A 67 10.58 -5.10 7.58
CA ASN A 67 11.48 -4.13 6.96
C ASN A 67 12.55 -3.67 7.96
N GLY A 68 13.75 -3.40 7.48
CA GLY A 68 14.78 -2.76 8.28
C GLY A 68 14.40 -1.32 8.62
N THR A 69 14.63 -0.93 9.86
CA THR A 69 14.41 0.45 10.32
C THR A 69 15.71 1.01 10.83
N ILE A 70 16.08 2.22 10.41
CA ILE A 70 17.25 2.95 10.89
C ILE A 70 16.76 4.27 11.50
N VAL A 71 17.16 4.52 12.74
CA VAL A 71 16.86 5.77 13.43
C VAL A 71 18.15 6.56 13.63
N HIS A 72 18.16 7.81 13.18
CA HIS A 72 19.27 8.73 13.35
C HIS A 72 18.80 9.98 14.10
N TRP A 73 19.20 10.10 15.35
CA TRP A 73 18.88 11.23 16.23
C TRP A 73 20.06 11.55 17.15
N PRO A 74 21.08 12.29 16.66
CA PRO A 74 22.34 12.49 17.36
C PRO A 74 22.24 13.12 18.76
N THR A 75 21.21 13.94 19.00
CA THR A 75 20.99 14.59 20.30
C THR A 75 20.19 13.73 21.28
N GLY A 76 19.49 12.70 20.83
CA GLY A 76 18.63 11.87 21.66
C GLY A 76 19.12 10.43 21.83
N ILE A 77 19.94 9.92 20.90
CA ILE A 77 20.49 8.56 20.95
C ILE A 77 21.98 8.65 21.27
N GLN A 78 22.36 8.12 22.44
CA GLN A 78 23.73 8.10 22.90
C GLN A 78 24.53 6.94 22.32
N GLU A 79 23.91 5.79 22.20
CA GLU A 79 24.52 4.59 21.63
C GLU A 79 24.45 4.62 20.11
N GLN A 80 25.61 4.60 19.45
CA GLN A 80 25.70 4.63 17.99
C GLN A 80 25.89 3.21 17.44
N GLY A 81 25.13 2.87 16.39
CA GLY A 81 25.20 1.58 15.71
C GLY A 81 24.63 0.41 16.51
N GLY A 82 23.94 0.66 17.60
CA GLY A 82 23.30 -0.37 18.41
C GLY A 82 22.09 -1.00 17.72
N LEU A 83 21.92 -2.31 17.87
CA LEU A 83 20.74 -3.01 17.40
C LEU A 83 19.61 -2.98 18.44
N ARG A 84 18.39 -2.99 17.95
CA ARG A 84 17.17 -3.13 18.75
C ARG A 84 16.38 -4.30 18.18
N THR A 85 15.99 -5.24 19.05
CA THR A 85 15.31 -6.48 18.66
C THR A 85 13.85 -6.51 19.10
N GLN A 86 13.41 -5.50 19.83
CA GLN A 86 12.01 -5.33 20.19
C GLN A 86 11.13 -5.29 18.93
N PHE A 87 9.99 -5.97 18.98
CA PHE A 87 9.01 -5.85 17.92
C PHE A 87 8.52 -4.41 17.82
N CYS A 88 8.43 -3.91 16.60
CA CYS A 88 7.82 -2.63 16.27
C CYS A 88 7.03 -2.72 14.96
N HIS A 89 6.08 -1.83 14.79
CA HIS A 89 5.25 -1.74 13.61
C HIS A 89 5.27 -0.30 13.06
N VAL A 90 4.91 -0.11 11.81
CA VAL A 90 4.88 1.22 11.18
C VAL A 90 3.99 2.23 11.92
N ILE A 91 2.93 1.73 12.61
CA ILE A 91 2.06 2.58 13.43
C ILE A 91 2.76 3.17 14.66
N ASP A 92 3.89 2.60 15.09
CA ASP A 92 4.67 3.07 16.24
C ASP A 92 5.52 4.31 15.92
N VAL A 93 5.72 4.61 14.63
CA VAL A 93 6.56 5.73 14.21
C VAL A 93 5.97 7.08 14.63
N ALA A 94 4.67 7.29 14.42
CA ALA A 94 4.04 8.56 14.74
C ALA A 94 4.05 8.87 16.25
N PRO A 95 3.64 7.97 17.16
CA PRO A 95 3.75 8.22 18.60
C PRO A 95 5.19 8.38 19.06
N THR A 96 6.17 7.69 18.44
CA THR A 96 7.59 7.89 18.75
C THR A 96 8.06 9.31 18.41
N ILE A 97 7.67 9.83 17.25
CA ILE A 97 8.02 11.20 16.84
C ILE A 97 7.38 12.23 17.78
N LEU A 98 6.12 12.05 18.14
CA LEU A 98 5.43 12.94 19.07
C LEU A 98 6.10 12.94 20.44
N GLU A 99 6.41 11.78 21.01
CA GLU A 99 7.09 11.67 22.28
C GLU A 99 8.51 12.30 22.23
N ALA A 100 9.28 12.02 21.18
CA ALA A 100 10.61 12.60 20.97
C ALA A 100 10.57 14.14 20.84
N ALA A 101 9.52 14.68 20.28
CA ALA A 101 9.29 16.12 20.15
C ALA A 101 8.65 16.77 21.40
N GLY A 102 8.25 15.99 22.40
CA GLY A 102 7.52 16.47 23.58
C GLY A 102 6.11 16.98 23.25
N LEU A 103 5.50 16.47 22.20
CA LEU A 103 4.17 16.85 21.73
C LEU A 103 3.11 15.82 22.14
N PRO A 104 1.92 16.27 22.56
CA PRO A 104 0.81 15.36 22.82
C PRO A 104 0.25 14.80 21.53
N GLU A 105 -0.44 13.66 21.63
CA GLU A 105 -1.25 13.13 20.56
C GLU A 105 -2.38 14.10 20.20
N PRO A 106 -2.57 14.44 18.91
CA PRO A 106 -3.57 15.40 18.51
C PRO A 106 -4.99 14.81 18.59
N ILE A 107 -5.86 15.45 19.36
CA ILE A 107 -7.30 15.08 19.42
C ILE A 107 -8.05 15.59 18.20
N GLN A 108 -7.61 16.72 17.64
CA GLN A 108 -8.18 17.32 16.43
C GLN A 108 -7.08 17.87 15.53
N VAL A 109 -7.27 17.72 14.21
CA VAL A 109 -6.44 18.34 13.19
C VAL A 109 -7.35 19.06 12.20
N ASN A 110 -7.16 20.36 12.03
CA ASN A 110 -7.99 21.21 11.15
C ASN A 110 -9.51 21.06 11.36
N GLY A 111 -9.93 20.93 12.63
CA GLY A 111 -11.35 20.77 13.00
C GLY A 111 -11.89 19.35 12.85
N VAL A 112 -11.07 18.39 12.42
CA VAL A 112 -11.45 16.97 12.30
C VAL A 112 -10.96 16.21 13.53
N THR A 113 -11.87 15.56 14.25
CA THR A 113 -11.53 14.68 15.37
C THR A 113 -10.73 13.48 14.85
N GLN A 114 -9.60 13.21 15.51
CA GLN A 114 -8.73 12.09 15.17
C GLN A 114 -9.13 10.82 15.93
N SER A 115 -8.93 9.66 15.29
CA SER A 115 -8.93 8.39 16.01
C SER A 115 -7.66 8.29 16.85
N PRO A 116 -7.70 7.70 18.05
CA PRO A 116 -6.51 7.46 18.86
C PRO A 116 -5.45 6.68 18.09
N MET A 117 -4.18 6.97 18.36
CA MET A 117 -3.08 6.20 17.80
C MET A 117 -2.99 4.84 18.50
N GLU A 118 -2.91 3.77 17.71
CA GLU A 118 -2.85 2.40 18.21
C GLU A 118 -1.40 1.92 18.44
N GLY A 119 -0.41 2.68 17.96
CA GLY A 119 1.01 2.36 18.07
C GLY A 119 1.58 2.63 19.45
N ALA A 120 2.66 1.93 19.79
CA ALA A 120 3.45 2.12 20.98
C ALA A 120 4.77 2.85 20.65
N SER A 121 5.07 3.97 21.33
CA SER A 121 6.33 4.66 21.10
C SER A 121 7.54 3.76 21.34
N MET A 122 8.50 3.78 20.43
CA MET A 122 9.76 3.04 20.49
C MET A 122 10.85 3.80 21.28
N LEU A 123 10.58 5.03 21.73
CA LEU A 123 11.58 5.90 22.36
C LEU A 123 12.25 5.25 23.57
N TYR A 124 11.54 4.42 24.31
CA TYR A 124 12.04 3.69 25.48
C TYR A 124 13.25 2.82 25.16
N SER A 125 13.35 2.28 23.95
CA SER A 125 14.41 1.34 23.54
C SER A 125 15.66 2.06 22.98
N PHE A 126 15.59 3.35 22.65
CA PHE A 126 16.66 4.02 21.93
C PHE A 126 17.99 4.05 22.67
N ASN A 127 17.95 4.19 23.99
CA ASN A 127 19.13 4.16 24.85
C ASN A 127 19.18 2.95 25.80
N GLN A 128 18.27 1.99 25.64
CA GLN A 128 18.14 0.80 26.50
C GLN A 128 17.79 -0.42 25.65
N ALA A 129 18.82 -1.09 25.15
CA ALA A 129 18.65 -2.19 24.19
C ALA A 129 17.90 -3.40 24.75
N ASP A 130 17.99 -3.64 26.06
CA ASP A 130 17.45 -4.83 26.73
C ASP A 130 16.06 -4.59 27.35
N GLU A 131 15.46 -3.40 27.16
CA GLU A 131 14.11 -3.16 27.63
C GLU A 131 13.09 -4.09 26.95
N PRO A 132 12.12 -4.61 27.69
CA PRO A 132 11.05 -5.42 27.11
C PRO A 132 10.29 -4.66 26.00
N GLU A 133 9.85 -5.39 24.99
CA GLU A 133 9.00 -4.81 23.95
C GLU A 133 7.67 -4.31 24.54
N ARG A 134 7.20 -3.18 24.03
CA ARG A 134 5.91 -2.58 24.43
C ARG A 134 4.80 -2.88 23.42
N HIS A 135 5.15 -3.16 22.17
CA HIS A 135 4.20 -3.59 21.14
C HIS A 135 4.16 -5.11 21.11
N GLU A 136 3.27 -5.69 21.89
CA GLU A 136 3.25 -7.13 22.16
C GLU A 136 2.37 -7.93 21.19
N VAL A 137 1.43 -7.28 20.50
CA VAL A 137 0.42 -7.93 19.66
C VAL A 137 0.22 -7.13 18.38
N GLN A 138 0.34 -7.78 17.22
CA GLN A 138 0.02 -7.17 15.93
C GLN A 138 -0.57 -8.18 14.96
N TYR A 139 -1.76 -7.91 14.44
CA TYR A 139 -2.30 -8.69 13.33
C TYR A 139 -1.86 -8.10 11.98
N PHE A 140 -1.80 -8.97 10.99
CA PHE A 140 -1.53 -8.62 9.59
C PHE A 140 -2.59 -9.26 8.71
N GLU A 141 -3.07 -8.53 7.70
CA GLU A 141 -3.96 -9.08 6.69
C GLU A 141 -3.79 -8.31 5.37
N MET A 142 -3.65 -9.04 4.27
CA MET A 142 -3.77 -8.50 2.93
C MET A 142 -4.20 -9.58 1.93
N PHE A 143 -5.36 -9.41 1.31
CA PHE A 143 -5.90 -10.35 0.34
C PHE A 143 -6.04 -11.80 0.86
N GLY A 144 -6.39 -11.95 2.11
CA GLY A 144 -6.51 -13.26 2.76
C GLY A 144 -5.21 -13.82 3.33
N ASN A 145 -4.04 -13.32 2.92
CA ASN A 145 -2.78 -13.61 3.60
C ASN A 145 -2.83 -12.97 4.98
N ARG A 146 -2.65 -13.73 6.02
CA ARG A 146 -2.86 -13.25 7.39
C ARG A 146 -1.88 -13.82 8.39
N GLY A 147 -1.64 -13.06 9.42
CA GLY A 147 -0.75 -13.44 10.50
C GLY A 147 -1.03 -12.69 11.77
N ILE A 148 -0.51 -13.20 12.85
CA ILE A 148 -0.52 -12.59 14.18
C ILE A 148 0.87 -12.71 14.79
N TYR A 149 1.41 -11.58 15.21
CA TYR A 149 2.53 -11.52 16.14
C TYR A 149 1.98 -11.46 17.56
N TYR A 150 2.55 -12.24 18.47
CA TYR A 150 2.21 -12.22 19.88
C TYR A 150 3.44 -12.58 20.72
N LYS A 151 4.05 -11.57 21.39
CA LYS A 151 5.13 -11.76 22.37
C LYS A 151 6.26 -12.69 21.87
N GLY A 152 6.83 -12.36 20.72
CA GLY A 152 7.92 -13.14 20.10
C GLY A 152 7.45 -14.29 19.21
N TRP A 153 6.20 -14.69 19.26
CA TRP A 153 5.63 -15.75 18.41
C TRP A 153 4.92 -15.18 17.21
N SER A 154 4.98 -15.89 16.08
CA SER A 154 4.13 -15.58 14.93
C SER A 154 3.40 -16.81 14.43
N ALA A 155 2.07 -16.69 14.29
CA ALA A 155 1.25 -17.67 13.60
C ALA A 155 0.75 -17.04 12.30
N VAL A 156 0.99 -17.72 11.17
CA VAL A 156 0.83 -17.15 9.85
C VAL A 156 0.16 -18.13 8.88
N THR A 157 -0.53 -17.61 7.89
CA THR A 157 -1.04 -18.44 6.80
C THR A 157 -1.04 -17.67 5.49
N LYS A 158 -0.43 -18.28 4.48
CA LYS A 158 -0.48 -17.78 3.12
C LYS A 158 -1.76 -18.27 2.46
N HIS A 159 -2.57 -17.34 1.99
CA HIS A 159 -3.77 -17.65 1.21
C HIS A 159 -3.47 -17.69 -0.28
N ARG A 160 -2.73 -16.66 -0.78
CA ARG A 160 -2.38 -16.57 -2.20
C ARG A 160 -1.12 -15.75 -2.43
N THR A 161 -0.61 -15.80 -3.64
CA THR A 161 0.53 -14.99 -4.08
C THR A 161 0.11 -13.88 -5.04
N PRO A 162 0.86 -12.77 -5.15
CA PRO A 162 0.51 -11.64 -6.03
C PRO A 162 0.41 -11.98 -7.52
N TRP A 163 1.08 -13.04 -7.96
CA TRP A 163 1.09 -13.49 -9.36
C TRP A 163 -0.01 -14.50 -9.69
N GLN A 164 -0.83 -14.92 -8.73
CA GLN A 164 -2.05 -15.67 -9.02
C GLN A 164 -3.06 -14.76 -9.69
N MET A 165 -3.35 -15.05 -10.96
CA MET A 165 -4.16 -14.21 -11.81
C MET A 165 -5.65 -14.49 -11.61
N VAL A 166 -6.48 -13.55 -12.06
CA VAL A 166 -7.93 -13.71 -12.12
C VAL A 166 -8.30 -15.00 -12.89
N GLY A 167 -9.23 -15.77 -12.35
CA GLY A 167 -9.68 -17.04 -12.94
C GLY A 167 -8.96 -18.29 -12.47
N GLN A 168 -7.90 -18.19 -11.68
CA GLN A 168 -7.33 -19.33 -10.98
C GLN A 168 -8.24 -19.72 -9.81
N LYS A 169 -8.41 -21.04 -9.60
CA LYS A 169 -9.19 -21.54 -8.46
C LYS A 169 -8.50 -21.12 -7.15
N MET A 170 -9.21 -20.37 -6.34
CA MET A 170 -8.76 -20.00 -5.01
C MET A 170 -9.07 -21.11 -4.01
N VAL A 171 -8.19 -21.26 -3.02
CA VAL A 171 -8.41 -22.12 -1.85
C VAL A 171 -9.43 -21.42 -0.95
N ALA A 172 -10.32 -22.17 -0.32
CA ALA A 172 -11.21 -21.56 0.69
C ALA A 172 -10.41 -21.18 1.95
N PHE A 173 -10.81 -20.11 2.64
CA PHE A 173 -10.13 -19.66 3.86
C PHE A 173 -10.01 -20.75 4.95
N GLY A 174 -10.98 -21.68 4.99
CA GLY A 174 -10.97 -22.81 5.93
C GLY A 174 -9.92 -23.89 5.62
N ASP A 175 -9.44 -23.91 4.38
CA ASP A 175 -8.45 -24.89 3.92
C ASP A 175 -7.01 -24.32 3.95
N ASP A 176 -6.84 -23.07 4.39
CA ASP A 176 -5.54 -22.45 4.53
C ASP A 176 -4.70 -23.15 5.60
N ILE A 177 -3.45 -23.42 5.26
CA ILE A 177 -2.50 -24.06 6.18
C ILE A 177 -1.84 -22.98 7.05
N TRP A 178 -1.96 -23.12 8.35
CA TRP A 178 -1.30 -22.26 9.31
C TRP A 178 0.04 -22.84 9.75
N GLU A 179 1.00 -21.97 9.92
CA GLU A 179 2.36 -22.21 10.36
C GLU A 179 2.63 -21.43 11.65
N LEU A 180 3.55 -21.91 12.50
CA LEU A 180 3.90 -21.32 13.78
C LEU A 180 5.40 -21.16 13.91
N TYR A 181 5.88 -19.98 14.31
CA TYR A 181 7.29 -19.66 14.43
C TYR A 181 7.63 -18.97 15.75
N ASP A 182 8.77 -19.40 16.36
CA ASP A 182 9.39 -18.74 17.52
C ASP A 182 10.39 -17.69 17.03
N GLY A 183 9.99 -16.45 16.95
CA GLY A 183 10.83 -15.35 16.43
C GLY A 183 12.08 -15.06 17.26
N SER A 184 12.15 -15.54 18.50
CA SER A 184 13.35 -15.42 19.34
C SER A 184 14.48 -16.36 18.93
N LYS A 185 14.15 -17.47 18.25
CA LYS A 185 15.09 -18.49 17.80
C LYS A 185 15.18 -18.61 16.28
N ASP A 186 14.08 -18.33 15.60
CA ASP A 186 13.94 -18.46 14.16
C ASP A 186 13.52 -17.13 13.54
N TRP A 187 14.49 -16.25 13.34
CA TRP A 187 14.26 -14.93 12.77
C TRP A 187 13.93 -14.93 11.28
N SER A 188 14.03 -16.07 10.61
CA SER A 188 13.73 -16.22 9.17
C SER A 188 12.44 -16.97 8.87
N GLN A 189 11.76 -17.51 9.89
CA GLN A 189 10.58 -18.36 9.75
C GLN A 189 10.87 -19.64 8.92
N ALA A 190 11.99 -20.32 9.24
CA ALA A 190 12.43 -21.51 8.52
C ALA A 190 11.91 -22.82 9.13
N HIS A 191 11.54 -22.82 10.42
CA HIS A 191 11.18 -24.03 11.18
C HIS A 191 9.75 -23.90 11.71
N ASP A 192 8.81 -24.49 10.97
CA ASP A 192 7.39 -24.52 11.35
C ASP A 192 7.15 -25.47 12.54
N LEU A 193 6.72 -24.89 13.65
CA LEU A 193 6.39 -25.58 14.91
C LEU A 193 4.89 -25.93 15.05
N SER A 194 4.09 -25.75 14.02
CA SER A 194 2.63 -25.91 14.08
C SER A 194 2.20 -27.30 14.52
N LYS A 195 2.95 -28.34 14.12
CA LYS A 195 2.69 -29.75 14.49
C LYS A 195 3.18 -30.09 15.88
N GLU A 196 4.23 -29.41 16.36
CA GLU A 196 4.83 -29.67 17.67
C GLU A 196 4.08 -28.93 18.78
N MET A 197 3.49 -27.77 18.46
CA MET A 197 2.81 -26.89 19.42
C MET A 197 1.39 -26.49 18.96
N PRO A 198 0.49 -27.47 18.70
CA PRO A 198 -0.84 -27.19 18.14
C PRO A 198 -1.71 -26.34 19.06
N ASP A 199 -1.59 -26.46 20.38
CA ASP A 199 -2.36 -25.68 21.34
C ASP A 199 -1.97 -24.18 21.30
N LEU A 200 -0.68 -23.89 21.15
CA LEU A 200 -0.20 -22.52 20.98
C LEU A 200 -0.66 -21.94 19.65
N LEU A 201 -0.54 -22.69 18.56
CA LEU A 201 -1.07 -22.30 17.27
C LEU A 201 -2.55 -21.93 17.38
N HIS A 202 -3.36 -22.79 18.00
CA HIS A 202 -4.80 -22.55 18.18
C HIS A 202 -5.08 -21.31 19.03
N LYS A 203 -4.28 -21.06 20.06
CA LYS A 203 -4.37 -19.84 20.86
C LYS A 203 -4.12 -18.60 20.00
N LEU A 204 -3.09 -18.62 19.16
CA LEU A 204 -2.73 -17.48 18.31
C LEU A 204 -3.73 -17.26 17.16
N GLN A 205 -4.29 -18.32 16.59
CA GLN A 205 -5.40 -18.20 15.64
C GLN A 205 -6.61 -17.46 16.26
N ARG A 206 -6.93 -17.75 17.50
CA ARG A 206 -8.00 -17.02 18.22
C ARG A 206 -7.61 -15.57 18.50
N GLN A 207 -6.33 -15.33 18.85
CA GLN A 207 -5.85 -13.95 19.02
C GLN A 207 -5.98 -13.14 17.71
N PHE A 208 -5.64 -13.74 16.58
CA PHE A 208 -5.85 -13.12 15.27
C PHE A 208 -7.32 -12.71 15.07
N LEU A 209 -8.29 -13.59 15.40
CA LEU A 209 -9.71 -13.28 15.25
C LEU A 209 -10.17 -12.14 16.17
N ILE A 210 -9.61 -12.06 17.39
CA ILE A 210 -9.89 -10.96 18.33
C ILE A 210 -9.45 -9.63 17.73
N GLU A 211 -8.19 -9.54 17.30
CA GLU A 211 -7.61 -8.34 16.69
C GLU A 211 -8.34 -7.97 15.39
N ALA A 212 -8.55 -8.94 14.50
CA ALA A 212 -9.23 -8.72 13.23
C ALA A 212 -10.69 -8.23 13.42
N THR A 213 -11.36 -8.65 14.49
CA THR A 213 -12.69 -8.16 14.85
C THR A 213 -12.62 -6.73 15.39
N GLN A 214 -11.70 -6.46 16.30
CA GLN A 214 -11.50 -5.15 16.92
C GLN A 214 -11.23 -4.07 15.88
N TYR A 215 -10.41 -4.40 14.88
CA TYR A 215 -9.98 -3.46 13.84
C TYR A 215 -10.78 -3.58 12.52
N ASN A 216 -11.95 -4.21 12.55
CA ASN A 216 -12.85 -4.33 11.39
C ASN A 216 -12.21 -4.98 10.15
N ALA A 217 -11.27 -5.89 10.34
CA ALA A 217 -10.68 -6.66 9.24
C ALA A 217 -11.57 -7.84 8.79
N LEU A 218 -12.60 -8.16 9.55
CA LEU A 218 -13.59 -9.16 9.20
C LEU A 218 -14.86 -8.54 8.58
N PRO A 219 -15.54 -9.23 7.64
CA PRO A 219 -15.15 -10.51 7.03
C PRO A 219 -13.91 -10.37 6.14
N LEU A 220 -13.10 -11.43 6.07
CA LEU A 220 -11.97 -11.49 5.17
C LEU A 220 -12.42 -11.35 3.71
N ASP A 221 -11.63 -10.67 2.89
CA ASP A 221 -11.96 -10.39 1.50
C ASP A 221 -10.74 -10.64 0.59
N ASP A 222 -10.76 -11.75 -0.15
CA ASP A 222 -9.71 -12.15 -1.09
C ASP A 222 -9.95 -11.64 -2.52
N ARG A 223 -11.04 -10.89 -2.76
CA ARG A 223 -11.31 -10.28 -4.06
C ARG A 223 -10.16 -9.38 -4.51
N GLN A 224 -9.92 -9.31 -5.81
CA GLN A 224 -8.83 -8.52 -6.41
C GLN A 224 -9.36 -7.27 -7.12
N VAL A 225 -9.61 -7.43 -8.41
CA VAL A 225 -10.06 -6.33 -9.28
C VAL A 225 -11.45 -5.85 -8.93
N GLU A 226 -12.27 -6.71 -8.35
CA GLU A 226 -13.61 -6.36 -7.89
C GLU A 226 -13.59 -5.24 -6.83
N ARG A 227 -12.51 -5.16 -6.04
CA ARG A 227 -12.33 -4.08 -5.05
C ARG A 227 -12.16 -2.71 -5.68
N LEU A 228 -11.76 -2.64 -6.96
CA LEU A 228 -11.61 -1.39 -7.68
C LEU A 228 -12.96 -0.81 -8.13
N LEU A 229 -14.00 -1.63 -8.16
CA LEU A 229 -15.36 -1.26 -8.54
C LEU A 229 -16.21 -1.06 -7.27
N PRO A 230 -16.56 0.18 -6.89
CA PRO A 230 -17.33 0.44 -5.67
C PRO A 230 -18.63 -0.38 -5.59
N GLN A 231 -19.33 -0.54 -6.71
CA GLN A 231 -20.59 -1.28 -6.78
C GLN A 231 -20.41 -2.77 -6.46
N THR A 232 -19.35 -3.38 -6.99
CA THR A 232 -19.03 -4.80 -6.75
C THR A 232 -18.46 -5.02 -5.34
N ALA A 233 -17.66 -4.08 -4.87
CA ALA A 233 -17.06 -4.13 -3.53
C ALA A 233 -18.08 -3.82 -2.41
N GLY A 234 -19.25 -3.29 -2.74
CA GLY A 234 -20.25 -2.87 -1.76
C GLY A 234 -19.86 -1.60 -0.98
N ARG A 235 -18.93 -0.81 -1.49
CA ARG A 235 -18.54 0.45 -0.86
C ARG A 235 -19.59 1.53 -1.10
N PRO A 236 -19.86 2.41 -0.12
CA PRO A 236 -20.73 3.56 -0.32
C PRO A 236 -20.21 4.44 -1.45
N THR A 237 -21.11 4.86 -2.34
CA THR A 237 -20.82 5.88 -3.32
C THR A 237 -20.97 7.24 -2.66
N LEU A 238 -19.90 8.04 -2.60
CA LEU A 238 -19.93 9.37 -2.01
C LEU A 238 -20.65 10.38 -2.92
N ILE A 239 -20.66 10.11 -4.23
CA ILE A 239 -21.32 10.96 -5.22
C ILE A 239 -22.56 10.25 -5.76
N GLN A 240 -23.69 10.93 -5.66
CA GLN A 240 -24.96 10.51 -6.25
C GLN A 240 -25.24 11.35 -7.51
N GLY A 241 -25.71 10.68 -8.58
CA GLY A 241 -26.01 11.34 -9.84
C GLY A 241 -24.87 11.23 -10.87
N ASP A 242 -25.01 11.97 -11.96
CA ASP A 242 -24.17 11.93 -13.15
C ASP A 242 -23.40 13.23 -13.40
N SER A 243 -23.50 14.19 -12.49
CA SER A 243 -22.84 15.49 -12.58
C SER A 243 -22.24 15.91 -11.24
N GLN A 244 -21.18 16.69 -11.29
CA GLN A 244 -20.50 17.22 -10.11
C GLN A 244 -19.88 18.56 -10.41
N GLN A 245 -19.97 19.48 -9.46
CA GLN A 245 -19.33 20.79 -9.53
C GLN A 245 -18.02 20.77 -8.74
N PHE A 246 -16.98 21.33 -9.32
CA PHE A 246 -15.67 21.52 -8.69
C PHE A 246 -15.36 22.99 -8.55
N PHE A 247 -14.55 23.32 -7.55
CA PHE A 247 -14.12 24.68 -7.26
C PHE A 247 -12.59 24.80 -7.33
N PRO A 248 -12.05 26.00 -7.55
CA PRO A 248 -10.61 26.23 -7.50
C PRO A 248 -9.98 25.71 -6.21
N GLY A 249 -8.81 25.10 -6.32
CA GLY A 249 -8.08 24.53 -5.17
C GLY A 249 -8.49 23.13 -4.78
N MET A 250 -9.58 22.57 -5.31
CA MET A 250 -9.91 21.16 -5.12
C MET A 250 -8.91 20.29 -5.88
N GLY A 251 -8.20 19.44 -5.19
CA GLY A 251 -7.20 18.56 -5.79
C GLY A 251 -7.06 17.25 -4.99
N ARG A 252 -6.42 16.26 -5.62
CA ARG A 252 -6.18 14.93 -5.03
C ARG A 252 -7.45 14.22 -4.55
N LEU A 253 -8.56 14.44 -5.24
CA LEU A 253 -9.81 13.77 -4.95
C LEU A 253 -9.69 12.30 -5.32
N SER A 254 -10.11 11.43 -4.39
CA SER A 254 -10.13 10.00 -4.64
C SER A 254 -11.18 9.64 -5.70
N GLU A 255 -10.98 8.54 -6.40
CA GLU A 255 -11.90 8.08 -7.42
C GLU A 255 -13.33 7.85 -6.89
N SER A 256 -13.47 7.44 -5.65
CA SER A 256 -14.77 7.25 -4.98
C SER A 256 -15.49 8.56 -4.64
N SER A 257 -14.79 9.70 -4.68
CA SER A 257 -15.33 11.04 -4.38
C SER A 257 -15.63 11.86 -5.62
N VAL A 258 -15.52 11.28 -6.82
CA VAL A 258 -15.82 11.93 -8.08
C VAL A 258 -16.76 11.11 -8.95
N VAL A 259 -17.52 11.80 -9.83
CA VAL A 259 -18.38 11.12 -10.81
C VAL A 259 -17.53 10.24 -11.72
N SER A 260 -17.90 8.96 -11.83
CA SER A 260 -17.21 8.04 -12.72
C SER A 260 -17.58 8.31 -14.17
N ILE A 261 -16.57 8.69 -14.95
CA ILE A 261 -16.67 8.89 -16.41
C ILE A 261 -16.08 7.75 -17.23
N LYS A 262 -15.69 6.66 -16.57
CA LYS A 262 -15.07 5.48 -17.21
C LYS A 262 -16.05 4.85 -18.21
N ASN A 263 -15.57 4.66 -19.44
CA ASN A 263 -16.35 4.09 -20.55
C ASN A 263 -17.70 4.78 -20.78
N LYS A 264 -17.72 6.12 -20.65
CA LYS A 264 -18.89 6.96 -20.83
C LYS A 264 -18.53 8.21 -21.61
N SER A 265 -19.48 8.74 -22.39
CA SER A 265 -19.41 10.10 -22.91
C SER A 265 -19.60 11.09 -21.75
N PHE A 266 -18.83 12.15 -21.74
CA PHE A 266 -18.94 13.20 -20.73
C PHE A 266 -18.69 14.57 -21.31
N SER A 267 -19.10 15.61 -20.62
CA SER A 267 -18.82 16.99 -20.93
C SER A 267 -18.22 17.71 -19.73
N VAL A 268 -17.39 18.70 -20.00
CA VAL A 268 -16.84 19.60 -19.00
C VAL A 268 -17.22 21.03 -19.38
N THR A 269 -17.84 21.76 -18.45
CA THR A 269 -18.10 23.19 -18.59
C THR A 269 -17.30 23.91 -17.51
N ALA A 270 -16.50 24.89 -17.89
CA ALA A 270 -15.72 25.70 -16.96
C ALA A 270 -16.00 27.19 -17.17
N GLU A 271 -16.22 27.87 -16.07
CA GLU A 271 -16.24 29.36 -16.07
C GLU A 271 -14.83 29.82 -15.71
N VAL A 272 -14.21 30.60 -16.62
CA VAL A 272 -12.80 30.98 -16.51
C VAL A 272 -12.66 32.49 -16.68
N GLU A 273 -12.08 33.15 -15.70
CA GLU A 273 -11.67 34.53 -15.82
C GLU A 273 -10.24 34.60 -16.37
N MET A 274 -10.09 35.27 -17.49
CA MET A 274 -8.78 35.49 -18.11
C MET A 274 -8.29 36.93 -17.87
N GLY A 275 -7.04 37.03 -17.37
CA GLY A 275 -6.36 38.31 -17.24
C GLY A 275 -5.90 38.88 -18.61
N SER A 276 -5.11 39.96 -18.56
CA SER A 276 -4.57 40.63 -19.75
C SER A 276 -3.48 39.85 -20.48
N GLN A 277 -2.88 38.84 -19.85
CA GLN A 277 -1.87 37.96 -20.44
C GLN A 277 -2.51 36.69 -20.98
N PRO A 278 -1.91 36.03 -22.01
CA PRO A 278 -2.40 34.76 -22.50
C PRO A 278 -2.46 33.71 -21.37
N ALA A 279 -3.62 33.10 -21.22
CA ALA A 279 -3.84 32.10 -20.15
C ALA A 279 -2.96 30.85 -20.34
N ASN A 280 -2.33 30.42 -19.27
CA ASN A 280 -1.57 29.18 -19.21
C ASN A 280 -1.89 28.49 -17.90
N GLY A 281 -2.29 27.20 -17.93
CA GLY A 281 -2.58 26.41 -16.75
C GLY A 281 -3.65 25.36 -16.97
N VAL A 282 -3.73 24.42 -16.02
CA VAL A 282 -4.73 23.35 -16.04
C VAL A 282 -6.04 23.85 -15.45
N ILE A 283 -7.12 23.62 -16.17
CA ILE A 283 -8.49 23.92 -15.72
C ILE A 283 -9.01 22.73 -14.89
N ILE A 284 -8.93 21.54 -15.46
CA ILE A 284 -9.29 20.29 -14.79
C ILE A 284 -8.49 19.13 -15.38
N ALA A 285 -8.11 18.18 -14.53
CA ALA A 285 -7.43 16.95 -14.96
C ALA A 285 -7.86 15.76 -14.11
N GLN A 286 -7.79 14.58 -14.71
CA GLN A 286 -7.97 13.32 -14.02
C GLN A 286 -6.88 12.34 -14.47
N GLY A 287 -6.25 11.64 -13.50
CA GLY A 287 -5.12 10.78 -13.77
C GLY A 287 -3.78 11.50 -13.77
N GLY A 288 -2.85 11.03 -14.58
CA GLY A 288 -1.49 11.56 -14.60
C GLY A 288 -0.72 11.18 -15.86
N LYS A 289 0.63 11.23 -15.79
CA LYS A 289 1.52 10.95 -16.91
C LYS A 289 1.28 9.57 -17.57
N PHE A 290 0.90 8.57 -16.78
CA PHE A 290 0.72 7.19 -17.25
C PHE A 290 -0.73 6.82 -17.56
N GLY A 291 -1.60 7.80 -17.71
CA GLY A 291 -2.99 7.63 -18.13
C GLY A 291 -3.90 8.69 -17.54
N GLY A 292 -4.84 9.14 -18.35
CA GLY A 292 -5.80 10.14 -17.93
C GLY A 292 -6.11 11.19 -19.00
N TRP A 293 -6.66 12.30 -18.59
CA TRP A 293 -6.99 13.40 -19.49
C TRP A 293 -6.86 14.75 -18.76
N SER A 294 -6.69 15.80 -19.53
CA SER A 294 -6.69 17.16 -19.01
C SER A 294 -7.32 18.18 -19.99
N VAL A 295 -8.01 19.16 -19.42
CA VAL A 295 -8.42 20.38 -20.09
C VAL A 295 -7.56 21.52 -19.54
N TYR A 296 -6.88 22.23 -20.39
CA TYR A 296 -5.92 23.26 -19.99
C TYR A 296 -5.87 24.41 -21.00
N ALA A 297 -5.37 25.52 -20.57
CA ALA A 297 -5.03 26.65 -21.44
C ALA A 297 -3.53 26.64 -21.73
N LYS A 298 -3.14 26.90 -22.97
CA LYS A 298 -1.76 27.12 -23.37
C LYS A 298 -1.71 28.24 -24.41
N ASP A 299 -0.95 29.29 -24.09
CA ASP A 299 -0.82 30.50 -24.91
C ASP A 299 -2.17 31.11 -25.29
N GLY A 300 -3.08 31.14 -24.30
CA GLY A 300 -4.44 31.68 -24.45
C GLY A 300 -5.40 30.78 -25.23
N LYS A 301 -5.00 29.57 -25.61
CA LYS A 301 -5.85 28.62 -26.34
C LYS A 301 -6.28 27.49 -25.43
N LEU A 302 -7.54 27.10 -25.51
CA LEU A 302 -8.05 25.90 -24.85
C LEU A 302 -7.50 24.65 -25.52
N LYS A 303 -7.04 23.73 -24.73
CA LYS A 303 -6.48 22.44 -25.13
C LYS A 303 -7.13 21.31 -24.34
N PHE A 304 -7.26 20.16 -24.99
CA PHE A 304 -7.61 18.89 -24.37
C PHE A 304 -6.55 17.85 -24.73
N THR A 305 -6.14 17.05 -23.79
CA THR A 305 -5.25 15.91 -24.02
C THR A 305 -5.82 14.69 -23.35
N TYR A 306 -5.85 13.58 -24.07
CA TYR A 306 -6.15 12.27 -23.55
C TYR A 306 -4.90 11.38 -23.68
N ASN A 307 -4.46 10.82 -22.56
CA ASN A 307 -3.27 10.00 -22.47
C ASN A 307 -3.69 8.55 -22.18
N VAL A 308 -3.35 7.64 -23.09
CA VAL A 308 -3.60 6.20 -22.94
C VAL A 308 -2.34 5.53 -22.45
N LEU A 309 -2.24 5.32 -21.14
CA LEU A 309 -1.21 4.55 -20.43
C LEU A 309 0.24 5.04 -20.68
N GLY A 310 0.43 6.28 -21.11
CA GLY A 310 1.74 6.80 -21.52
C GLY A 310 2.24 6.25 -22.86
N ILE A 311 1.43 5.46 -23.58
CA ILE A 311 1.77 4.86 -24.88
C ILE A 311 1.35 5.80 -26.01
N HIS A 312 0.19 6.39 -25.91
CA HIS A 312 -0.36 7.31 -26.89
C HIS A 312 -0.97 8.54 -26.22
N GLU A 313 -0.66 9.70 -26.77
CA GLU A 313 -1.28 10.97 -26.39
C GLU A 313 -2.06 11.52 -27.57
N PHE A 314 -3.28 12.00 -27.30
CA PHE A 314 -4.17 12.62 -28.29
C PHE A 314 -4.42 14.09 -27.91
N PRO A 315 -3.49 15.00 -28.23
CA PRO A 315 -3.66 16.42 -28.00
C PRO A 315 -4.59 17.04 -29.07
N THR A 316 -5.40 18.04 -28.67
CA THR A 316 -6.24 18.85 -29.59
C THR A 316 -5.87 20.32 -29.52
#